data_f2a898b8053920896e4a2105612b3e5f
#
_entry.id   f2a898b8053920896e4a2105612b3e5f
#
_cell.length_a   1.000
_cell.length_b   1.000
_cell.length_c   1.000
_cell.angle_alpha   90.00
_cell.angle_beta   90.00
_cell.angle_gamma   90.00
#
_symmetry.space_group_name_H-M   'P 1'
#
loop_
_entity.id
_entity.type
_entity.pdbx_description
1 polymer ?
#
loop_
_entity_poly.entity_id
_entity_poly.type
_entity_poly.pdbx_seq_one_letter_code
_entity_poly.pdbx_strand_id
1 'polypeptide(L)'
;ADWDAFARALSRLNAEGLLPRGPLQEVLDSERFTLLRSLEFFAGFGDVELWEVVHRAQWQRHTYGQALFRKGEPGNTFHIVTQGQVEVYREGRQVATLGSGTSVGEMAYLAPSPELRLHTVDILVSQPATTVSFTPQSMEQFSLATRHLFDKAFIRVLVRRLHAAHEAAAHPRRIL
;
A
#
# COMPACT_ATOMS: atom_id res chain seq x y z
N ALA A 1 31.21 2.01 4.58
CA ALA A 1 30.42 1.25 5.55
C ALA A 1 29.10 0.91 4.89
N ASP A 2 28.75 -0.38 4.85
CA ASP A 2 27.53 -0.87 4.21
C ASP A 2 26.34 -0.69 5.16
N TRP A 3 25.77 0.51 5.13
CA TRP A 3 24.60 0.88 5.94
C TRP A 3 23.38 0.00 5.63
N ASP A 4 23.25 -0.48 4.41
CA ASP A 4 22.16 -1.37 4.01
C ASP A 4 22.29 -2.76 4.62
N ALA A 5 23.52 -3.30 4.71
CA ALA A 5 23.75 -4.56 5.40
C ALA A 5 23.50 -4.43 6.91
N PHE A 6 23.90 -3.32 7.51
CA PHE A 6 23.64 -3.03 8.92
C PHE A 6 22.14 -2.89 9.21
N ALA A 7 21.40 -2.13 8.37
CA ALA A 7 19.96 -1.98 8.51
C ALA A 7 19.20 -3.31 8.34
N ARG A 8 19.64 -4.17 7.41
CA ARG A 8 19.09 -5.52 7.24
C ARG A 8 19.32 -6.40 8.47
N ALA A 9 20.53 -6.36 9.04
CA ALA A 9 20.87 -7.11 10.25
C ALA A 9 20.01 -6.65 11.45
N LEU A 10 19.86 -5.35 11.67
CA LEU A 10 19.00 -4.79 12.71
C LEU A 10 17.54 -5.18 12.52
N SER A 11 17.03 -5.15 11.27
CA SER A 11 15.66 -5.55 10.96
C SER A 11 15.41 -7.03 11.28
N ARG A 12 16.39 -7.91 11.01
CA ARG A 12 16.30 -9.34 11.38
C ARG A 12 16.26 -9.53 12.88
N LEU A 13 17.17 -8.91 13.61
CA LEU A 13 17.26 -9.03 15.07
C LEU A 13 15.99 -8.48 15.76
N ASN A 14 15.39 -7.43 15.19
CA ASN A 14 14.14 -6.88 15.69
C ASN A 14 12.94 -7.81 15.39
N ALA A 15 12.89 -8.42 14.20
CA ALA A 15 11.85 -9.38 13.83
C ALA A 15 11.90 -10.65 14.71
N GLU A 16 13.10 -11.02 15.19
CA GLU A 16 13.32 -12.14 16.11
C GLU A 16 13.09 -11.75 17.59
N GLY A 17 12.70 -10.49 17.87
CA GLY A 17 12.45 -9.99 19.22
C GLY A 17 13.72 -9.92 20.10
N LEU A 18 14.90 -10.01 19.50
CA LEU A 18 16.19 -10.03 20.17
C LEU A 18 16.75 -8.65 20.51
N LEU A 19 16.15 -7.59 19.95
CA LEU A 19 16.51 -6.20 20.30
C LEU A 19 15.43 -5.61 21.21
N PRO A 20 15.82 -4.99 22.34
CA PRO A 20 14.91 -4.12 23.05
C PRO A 20 14.47 -2.98 22.10
N ARG A 21 13.22 -2.55 22.20
CA ARG A 21 12.76 -1.33 21.49
C ARG A 21 13.65 -0.18 21.96
N GLY A 22 14.65 0.14 21.15
CA GLY A 22 15.67 1.13 21.46
C GLY A 22 15.41 2.46 20.74
N PRO A 23 16.22 3.49 21.02
CA PRO A 23 16.08 4.83 20.42
C PRO A 23 15.98 4.83 18.90
N LEU A 24 16.66 3.89 18.21
CA LEU A 24 16.60 3.77 16.75
C LEU A 24 15.23 3.34 16.24
N GLN A 25 14.55 2.42 16.97
CA GLN A 25 13.20 2.00 16.58
C GLN A 25 12.20 3.15 16.77
N GLU A 26 12.33 3.93 17.84
CA GLU A 26 11.48 5.10 18.09
C GLU A 26 11.65 6.16 16.98
N VAL A 27 12.89 6.39 16.52
CA VAL A 27 13.15 7.31 15.40
C VAL A 27 12.50 6.79 14.12
N LEU A 28 12.69 5.51 13.78
CA LEU A 28 12.08 4.90 12.59
C LEU A 28 10.54 4.94 12.64
N ASP A 29 9.95 4.68 13.80
CA ASP A 29 8.51 4.71 13.96
C ASP A 29 7.96 6.15 13.87
N SER A 30 8.70 7.14 14.36
CA SER A 30 8.36 8.56 14.22
C SER A 30 8.44 9.03 12.77
N GLU A 31 9.44 8.59 12.01
CA GLU A 31 9.55 8.87 10.58
C GLU A 31 8.39 8.22 9.80
N ARG A 32 8.06 6.97 10.11
CA ARG A 32 6.91 6.26 9.53
C ARG A 32 5.60 6.96 9.85
N PHE A 33 5.41 7.39 11.10
CA PHE A 33 4.23 8.14 11.50
C PHE A 33 4.09 9.42 10.68
N THR A 34 5.16 10.22 10.59
CA THR A 34 5.17 11.47 9.81
C THR A 34 4.86 11.20 8.33
N LEU A 35 5.43 10.15 7.77
CA LEU A 35 5.18 9.74 6.40
C LEU A 35 3.70 9.36 6.19
N LEU A 36 3.14 8.48 7.01
CA LEU A 36 1.72 8.09 6.90
C LEU A 36 0.79 9.29 7.08
N ARG A 37 1.10 10.20 8.03
CA ARG A 37 0.31 11.43 8.26
C ARG A 37 0.26 12.32 7.03
N SER A 38 1.29 12.34 6.20
CA SER A 38 1.33 13.12 4.95
C SER A 38 0.50 12.53 3.82
N LEU A 39 0.11 11.26 3.91
CA LEU A 39 -0.62 10.57 2.85
C LEU A 39 -2.12 10.80 2.97
N GLU A 40 -2.73 11.17 1.85
CA GLU A 40 -4.17 11.44 1.78
C GLU A 40 -5.04 10.24 2.19
N PHE A 41 -4.58 9.02 1.94
CA PHE A 41 -5.28 7.81 2.37
C PHE A 41 -5.56 7.82 3.87
N PHE A 42 -4.61 8.29 4.67
CA PHE A 42 -4.69 8.34 6.13
C PHE A 42 -5.20 9.67 6.69
N ALA A 43 -5.68 10.60 5.87
CA ALA A 43 -6.10 11.94 6.31
C ALA A 43 -7.19 11.93 7.41
N GLY A 44 -8.03 10.90 7.43
CA GLY A 44 -9.08 10.75 8.44
C GLY A 44 -8.68 9.98 9.70
N PHE A 45 -7.43 9.51 9.80
CA PHE A 45 -6.95 8.74 10.95
C PHE A 45 -6.51 9.69 12.07
N GLY A 46 -6.92 9.39 13.31
CA GLY A 46 -6.37 10.03 14.49
C GLY A 46 -4.95 9.54 14.79
N ASP A 47 -4.29 10.19 15.74
CA ASP A 47 -2.89 9.83 16.07
C ASP A 47 -2.79 8.41 16.64
N VAL A 48 -3.76 8.00 17.45
CA VAL A 48 -3.79 6.66 18.05
C VAL A 48 -3.90 5.59 16.98
N GLU A 49 -4.83 5.75 16.04
CA GLU A 49 -5.06 4.79 14.96
C GLU A 49 -3.88 4.78 13.98
N LEU A 50 -3.26 5.92 13.74
CA LEU A 50 -2.08 6.01 12.89
C LEU A 50 -0.86 5.32 13.51
N TRP A 51 -0.66 5.46 14.82
CA TRP A 51 0.37 4.71 15.55
C TRP A 51 0.10 3.20 15.51
N GLU A 52 -1.17 2.79 15.57
CA GLU A 52 -1.53 1.39 15.40
C GLU A 52 -1.10 0.86 14.03
N VAL A 53 -1.29 1.67 12.96
CA VAL A 53 -0.81 1.33 11.61
C VAL A 53 0.71 1.25 11.57
N VAL A 54 1.44 2.20 12.15
CA VAL A 54 2.91 2.17 12.19
C VAL A 54 3.45 0.86 12.76
N HIS A 55 2.83 0.37 13.86
CA HIS A 55 3.32 -0.80 14.59
C HIS A 55 2.85 -2.15 14.03
N ARG A 56 1.70 -2.19 13.36
CA ARG A 56 1.08 -3.47 12.92
C ARG A 56 1.17 -3.71 11.43
N ALA A 57 1.35 -2.68 10.61
CA ALA A 57 1.48 -2.83 9.17
C ALA A 57 2.82 -3.45 8.77
N GLN A 58 2.81 -4.21 7.70
CA GLN A 58 4.03 -4.76 7.13
C GLN A 58 4.67 -3.73 6.19
N TRP A 59 5.86 -3.28 6.54
CA TRP A 59 6.66 -2.37 5.74
C TRP A 59 7.57 -3.14 4.81
N GLN A 60 7.47 -2.90 3.50
CA GLN A 60 8.20 -3.63 2.47
C GLN A 60 8.90 -2.67 1.53
N ARG A 61 10.15 -3.00 1.18
CA ARG A 61 10.92 -2.32 0.14
C ARG A 61 10.90 -3.14 -1.14
N HIS A 62 10.76 -2.47 -2.25
CA HIS A 62 10.68 -3.07 -3.58
C HIS A 62 11.69 -2.41 -4.50
N THR A 63 12.33 -3.23 -5.33
CA THR A 63 13.32 -2.78 -6.31
C THR A 63 12.68 -2.59 -7.68
N TYR A 64 13.34 -1.82 -8.54
CA TYR A 64 12.93 -1.62 -9.93
C TYR A 64 12.66 -2.96 -10.64
N GLY A 65 11.57 -3.02 -11.40
CA GLY A 65 11.16 -4.20 -12.17
C GLY A 65 10.45 -5.29 -11.37
N GLN A 66 10.42 -5.20 -10.04
CA GLN A 66 9.69 -6.16 -9.20
C GLN A 66 8.18 -6.03 -9.46
N ALA A 67 7.49 -7.17 -9.60
CA ALA A 67 6.03 -7.19 -9.63
C ALA A 67 5.49 -7.17 -8.19
N LEU A 68 4.56 -6.26 -7.92
CA LEU A 68 3.72 -6.32 -6.72
C LEU A 68 2.59 -7.33 -6.93
N PHE A 69 1.99 -7.30 -8.11
CA PHE A 69 0.90 -8.20 -8.52
C PHE A 69 1.03 -8.58 -9.99
N ARG A 70 0.53 -9.76 -10.32
CA ARG A 70 0.35 -10.23 -11.70
C ARG A 70 -1.12 -10.45 -12.00
N LYS A 71 -1.55 -10.08 -13.21
CA LYS A 71 -2.91 -10.36 -13.70
C LYS A 71 -3.21 -11.86 -13.60
N GLY A 72 -4.39 -12.18 -13.08
CA GLY A 72 -4.86 -13.56 -12.92
C GLY A 72 -4.39 -14.27 -11.66
N GLU A 73 -3.45 -13.69 -10.91
CA GLU A 73 -3.09 -14.23 -9.59
C GLU A 73 -4.16 -13.89 -8.55
N PRO A 74 -4.46 -14.83 -7.62
CA PRO A 74 -5.37 -14.55 -6.53
C PRO A 74 -4.74 -13.51 -5.59
N GLY A 75 -5.54 -12.52 -5.16
CA GLY A 75 -5.11 -11.46 -4.28
C GLY A 75 -6.02 -11.29 -3.07
N ASN A 76 -5.41 -11.23 -1.90
CA ASN A 76 -6.07 -10.88 -0.66
C ASN A 76 -5.29 -9.80 0.12
N THR A 77 -4.29 -9.21 -0.51
CA THR A 77 -3.42 -8.20 0.09
C THR A 77 -3.60 -6.90 -0.68
N PHE A 78 -3.68 -5.80 0.04
CA PHE A 78 -3.53 -4.47 -0.55
C PHE A 78 -2.29 -3.77 -0.02
N HIS A 79 -1.74 -2.90 -0.82
CA HIS A 79 -0.59 -2.08 -0.48
C HIS A 79 -0.94 -0.60 -0.61
N ILE A 80 -0.32 0.22 0.22
CA ILE A 80 -0.28 1.66 0.05
C ILE A 80 1.16 2.02 -0.26
N VAL A 81 1.40 2.64 -1.42
CA VAL A 81 2.71 3.14 -1.81
C VAL A 81 3.04 4.33 -0.92
N THR A 82 4.05 4.20 -0.07
CA THR A 82 4.49 5.29 0.82
C THR A 82 5.58 6.14 0.20
N GLN A 83 6.43 5.53 -0.62
CA GLN A 83 7.50 6.18 -1.37
C GLN A 83 7.74 5.46 -2.68
N GLY A 84 8.29 6.17 -3.68
CA GLY A 84 8.61 5.61 -4.99
C GLY A 84 7.41 5.57 -5.93
N GLN A 85 7.47 4.69 -6.94
CA GLN A 85 6.51 4.69 -8.03
C GLN A 85 6.29 3.28 -8.58
N VAL A 86 5.04 2.99 -8.95
CA VAL A 86 4.63 1.77 -9.62
C VAL A 86 3.86 2.07 -10.91
N GLU A 87 3.91 1.17 -11.85
CA GLU A 87 3.19 1.25 -13.12
C GLU A 87 2.17 0.13 -13.22
N VAL A 88 1.01 0.48 -13.76
CA VAL A 88 -0.11 -0.44 -13.98
C VAL A 88 -0.14 -0.83 -15.45
N TYR A 89 -0.14 -2.13 -15.73
CA TYR A 89 -0.21 -2.68 -17.06
C TYR A 89 -1.49 -3.49 -17.26
N ARG A 90 -2.19 -3.22 -18.35
CA ARG A 90 -3.34 -3.99 -18.80
C ARG A 90 -3.05 -4.51 -20.20
N GLU A 91 -3.05 -5.85 -20.35
CA GLU A 91 -2.76 -6.52 -21.64
C GLU A 91 -1.45 -6.06 -22.28
N GLY A 92 -0.41 -5.95 -21.46
CA GLY A 92 0.93 -5.54 -21.88
C GLY A 92 1.09 -4.05 -22.16
N ARG A 93 0.06 -3.23 -21.99
CA ARG A 93 0.11 -1.78 -22.15
C ARG A 93 0.10 -1.08 -20.82
N GLN A 94 1.01 -0.13 -20.64
CA GLN A 94 0.99 0.75 -19.49
C GLN A 94 -0.25 1.66 -19.56
N VAL A 95 -1.08 1.61 -18.52
CA VAL A 95 -2.32 2.39 -18.43
C VAL A 95 -2.29 3.46 -17.35
N ALA A 96 -1.40 3.34 -16.37
CA ALA A 96 -1.25 4.33 -15.32
C ALA A 96 0.13 4.27 -14.68
N THR A 97 0.52 5.37 -14.05
CA THR A 97 1.66 5.47 -13.14
C THR A 97 1.14 5.97 -11.80
N LEU A 98 1.48 5.28 -10.72
CA LEU A 98 0.97 5.52 -9.38
C LEU A 98 2.14 5.80 -8.44
N GLY A 99 2.03 6.87 -7.68
CA GLY A 99 3.05 7.31 -6.73
C GLY A 99 2.61 7.19 -5.28
N SER A 100 3.34 7.88 -4.42
CA SER A 100 3.09 7.95 -2.98
C SER A 100 1.64 8.33 -2.66
N GLY A 101 1.07 7.68 -1.67
CA GLY A 101 -0.32 7.87 -1.23
C GLY A 101 -1.35 7.02 -1.96
N THR A 102 -0.96 6.30 -3.01
CA THR A 102 -1.90 5.47 -3.79
C THR A 102 -2.02 4.07 -3.19
N SER A 103 -3.27 3.56 -3.12
CA SER A 103 -3.54 2.17 -2.78
C SER A 103 -3.57 1.29 -4.04
N VAL A 104 -3.08 0.07 -3.93
CA VAL A 104 -3.11 -0.95 -4.98
C VAL A 104 -3.49 -2.32 -4.40
N GLY A 105 -4.21 -3.12 -5.18
CA GLY A 105 -4.68 -4.44 -4.76
C GLY A 105 -5.97 -4.45 -3.96
N GLU A 106 -6.53 -3.28 -3.62
CA GLU A 106 -7.75 -3.16 -2.83
C GLU A 106 -8.98 -3.78 -3.51
N MET A 107 -9.03 -3.79 -4.84
CA MET A 107 -10.15 -4.41 -5.58
C MET A 107 -10.26 -5.90 -5.30
N ALA A 108 -9.14 -6.62 -5.32
CA ALA A 108 -9.10 -8.04 -4.99
C ALA A 108 -9.32 -8.27 -3.49
N TYR A 109 -8.76 -7.40 -2.64
CA TYR A 109 -8.93 -7.47 -1.19
C TYR A 109 -10.39 -7.29 -0.76
N LEU A 110 -11.10 -6.32 -1.34
CA LEU A 110 -12.50 -6.00 -1.01
C LEU A 110 -13.51 -6.90 -1.74
N ALA A 111 -13.08 -7.73 -2.67
CA ALA A 111 -13.96 -8.55 -3.48
C ALA A 111 -14.79 -9.53 -2.62
N PRO A 112 -16.13 -9.60 -2.82
CA PRO A 112 -17.02 -10.38 -1.98
C PRO A 112 -16.91 -11.89 -2.23
N SER A 113 -16.38 -12.32 -3.36
CA SER A 113 -16.26 -13.73 -3.72
C SER A 113 -14.86 -14.09 -4.23
N PRO A 114 -14.43 -15.36 -4.10
CA PRO A 114 -13.12 -15.81 -4.57
C PRO A 114 -12.87 -15.55 -6.05
N GLU A 115 -13.91 -15.66 -6.90
CA GLU A 115 -13.80 -15.47 -8.35
C GLU A 115 -13.44 -14.03 -8.71
N LEU A 116 -13.84 -13.07 -7.88
CA LEU A 116 -13.54 -11.64 -8.05
C LEU A 116 -12.23 -11.23 -7.38
N ARG A 117 -11.59 -12.13 -6.62
CA ARG A 117 -10.29 -11.87 -5.94
C ARG A 117 -9.08 -12.04 -6.84
N LEU A 118 -9.26 -12.09 -8.15
CA LEU A 118 -8.15 -12.13 -9.09
C LEU A 118 -7.68 -10.71 -9.42
N HIS A 119 -6.37 -10.52 -9.49
CA HIS A 119 -5.80 -9.29 -9.99
C HIS A 119 -6.13 -9.11 -11.47
N THR A 120 -6.66 -7.95 -11.85
CA THR A 120 -7.10 -7.65 -13.22
C THR A 120 -6.01 -6.98 -14.05
N VAL A 121 -4.91 -6.60 -13.42
CA VAL A 121 -3.78 -5.87 -14.01
C VAL A 121 -2.47 -6.39 -13.43
N ASP A 122 -1.35 -6.15 -14.15
CA ASP A 122 -0.02 -6.24 -13.56
C ASP A 122 0.37 -4.92 -12.91
N ILE A 123 1.06 -4.97 -11.78
CA ILE A 123 1.64 -3.80 -11.12
C ILE A 123 3.13 -4.03 -10.92
N LEU A 124 3.94 -3.20 -11.56
CA LEU A 124 5.39 -3.28 -11.57
C LEU A 124 6.01 -2.05 -10.91
N VAL A 125 7.09 -2.25 -10.19
CA VAL A 125 7.85 -1.16 -9.58
C VAL A 125 8.68 -0.46 -10.65
N SER A 126 8.40 0.82 -10.92
CA SER A 126 9.11 1.65 -11.90
C SER A 126 10.17 2.56 -11.28
N GLN A 127 10.10 2.79 -9.98
CA GLN A 127 11.16 3.40 -9.18
C GLN A 127 11.22 2.67 -7.84
N PRO A 128 12.41 2.54 -7.21
CA PRO A 128 12.51 1.91 -5.90
C PRO A 128 11.41 2.44 -4.97
N ALA A 129 10.59 1.53 -4.45
CA ALA A 129 9.38 1.87 -3.73
C ALA A 129 9.37 1.25 -2.33
N THR A 130 8.70 1.93 -1.42
CA THR A 130 8.32 1.39 -0.11
C THR A 130 6.81 1.33 -0.03
N THR A 131 6.28 0.23 0.47
CA THR A 131 4.85 0.07 0.70
C THR A 131 4.57 -0.35 2.13
N VAL A 132 3.37 -0.03 2.61
CA VAL A 132 2.74 -0.71 3.73
C VAL A 132 1.68 -1.65 3.20
N SER A 133 1.69 -2.89 3.68
CA SER A 133 0.78 -3.93 3.20
C SER A 133 -0.08 -4.51 4.30
N PHE A 134 -1.26 -4.98 3.91
CA PHE A 134 -2.30 -5.47 4.80
C PHE A 134 -2.97 -6.71 4.19
N THR A 135 -3.12 -7.73 5.02
CA THR A 135 -3.91 -8.93 4.72
C THR A 135 -5.17 -8.97 5.58
N PRO A 136 -6.17 -9.82 5.28
CA PRO A 136 -7.32 -9.99 6.18
C PRO A 136 -6.90 -10.33 7.61
N GLN A 137 -5.92 -11.21 7.80
CA GLN A 137 -5.42 -11.62 9.10
C GLN A 137 -4.75 -10.46 9.86
N SER A 138 -3.97 -9.62 9.16
CA SER A 138 -3.38 -8.45 9.80
C SER A 138 -4.43 -7.41 10.16
N MET A 139 -5.48 -7.25 9.34
CA MET A 139 -6.59 -6.33 9.63
C MET A 139 -7.39 -6.73 10.87
N GLU A 140 -7.53 -8.03 11.15
CA GLU A 140 -8.20 -8.51 12.37
C GLU A 140 -7.49 -8.08 13.67
N GLN A 141 -6.20 -7.77 13.59
CA GLN A 141 -5.40 -7.33 14.73
C GLN A 141 -5.57 -5.84 15.06
N PHE A 142 -6.17 -5.06 14.16
CA PHE A 142 -6.44 -3.65 14.38
C PHE A 142 -7.70 -3.44 15.22
N SER A 143 -7.74 -2.35 15.96
CA SER A 143 -8.94 -1.91 16.68
C SER A 143 -10.12 -1.69 15.73
N LEU A 144 -11.35 -1.82 16.23
CA LEU A 144 -12.56 -1.53 15.45
C LEU A 144 -12.56 -0.11 14.89
N ALA A 145 -12.06 0.86 15.66
CA ALA A 145 -11.93 2.24 15.22
C ALA A 145 -11.03 2.36 14.00
N THR A 146 -9.85 1.75 14.05
CA THR A 146 -8.89 1.75 12.94
C THR A 146 -9.44 1.04 11.71
N ARG A 147 -10.08 -0.12 11.86
CA ARG A 147 -10.73 -0.82 10.73
C ARG A 147 -11.81 0.02 10.07
N HIS A 148 -12.65 0.68 10.85
CA HIS A 148 -13.67 1.59 10.32
C HIS A 148 -13.08 2.77 9.52
N LEU A 149 -11.92 3.28 9.93
CA LEU A 149 -11.22 4.31 9.17
C LEU A 149 -10.64 3.79 7.85
N PHE A 150 -10.17 2.54 7.81
CA PHE A 150 -9.81 1.88 6.55
C PHE A 150 -11.01 1.77 5.61
N ASP A 151 -12.18 1.33 6.09
CA ASP A 151 -13.40 1.24 5.28
C ASP A 151 -13.78 2.60 4.67
N LYS A 152 -13.73 3.67 5.47
CA LYS A 152 -13.95 5.04 4.98
C LYS A 152 -12.92 5.48 3.95
N ALA A 153 -11.65 5.13 4.14
CA ALA A 153 -10.59 5.45 3.20
C ALA A 153 -10.80 4.72 1.86
N PHE A 154 -11.17 3.45 1.89
CA PHE A 154 -11.51 2.68 0.68
C PHE A 154 -12.71 3.26 -0.06
N ILE A 155 -13.78 3.62 0.65
CA ILE A 155 -14.94 4.27 0.03
C ILE A 155 -14.50 5.54 -0.72
N ARG A 156 -13.68 6.39 -0.12
CA ARG A 156 -13.15 7.59 -0.79
C ARG A 156 -12.36 7.25 -2.05
N VAL A 157 -11.48 6.25 -1.98
CA VAL A 157 -10.68 5.80 -3.14
C VAL A 157 -11.57 5.29 -4.26
N LEU A 158 -12.53 4.42 -3.95
CA LEU A 158 -13.43 3.82 -4.94
C LEU A 158 -14.35 4.86 -5.59
N VAL A 159 -14.88 5.81 -4.81
CA VAL A 159 -15.71 6.91 -5.34
C VAL A 159 -14.89 7.77 -6.32
N ARG A 160 -13.65 8.14 -5.98
CA ARG A 160 -12.79 8.91 -6.90
C ARG A 160 -12.49 8.15 -8.19
N ARG A 161 -12.19 6.86 -8.10
CA ARG A 161 -11.93 6.03 -9.29
C ARG A 161 -13.16 5.91 -10.17
N LEU A 162 -14.35 5.78 -9.56
CA LEU A 162 -15.60 5.75 -10.28
C LEU A 162 -15.87 7.07 -11.02
N HIS A 163 -15.66 8.21 -10.35
CA HIS A 163 -15.78 9.52 -10.99
C HIS A 163 -14.81 9.67 -12.16
N ALA A 164 -13.54 9.34 -11.97
CA ALA A 164 -12.54 9.41 -13.04
C ALA A 164 -12.90 8.51 -14.23
N ALA A 165 -13.44 7.32 -13.97
CA ALA A 165 -13.90 6.42 -15.03
C ALA A 165 -15.09 6.99 -15.80
N HIS A 166 -16.06 7.62 -15.11
CA HIS A 166 -17.20 8.27 -15.76
C HIS A 166 -16.78 9.46 -16.61
N GLU A 167 -15.87 10.30 -16.13
CA GLU A 167 -15.34 11.44 -16.89
C GLU A 167 -14.58 10.97 -18.15
N ALA A 168 -13.76 9.92 -18.04
CA ALA A 168 -13.07 9.32 -19.17
C ALA A 168 -14.04 8.76 -20.22
N ALA A 169 -15.13 8.16 -19.79
CA ALA A 169 -16.18 7.61 -20.68
C ALA A 169 -17.00 8.73 -21.34
N ALA A 170 -17.23 9.85 -20.65
CA ALA A 170 -17.99 10.99 -21.17
C ALA A 170 -17.19 11.83 -22.19
N HIS A 171 -15.84 11.75 -22.14
CA HIS A 171 -14.96 12.49 -23.05
C HIS A 171 -13.98 11.51 -23.75
N PRO A 172 -14.46 10.60 -24.62
CA PRO A 172 -13.57 9.78 -25.40
C PRO A 172 -12.68 10.70 -26.24
N ARG A 173 -11.35 10.62 -26.04
CA ARG A 173 -10.38 11.35 -26.86
C ARG A 173 -10.72 11.07 -28.32
N ARG A 174 -11.19 12.07 -29.07
CA ARG A 174 -11.23 12.03 -30.54
C ARG A 174 -9.78 11.90 -30.97
N ILE A 175 -9.42 10.71 -31.43
CA ILE A 175 -8.20 10.47 -32.19
C ILE A 175 -8.47 11.15 -33.54
N LEU A 176 -7.84 12.29 -33.78
CA LEU A 176 -7.70 12.89 -35.10
C LEU A 176 -6.48 12.24 -35.76
#